data_d70d49785ed959879f98e1909c692fe9
#
_entry.id   d70d49785ed959879f98e1909c692fe9
#
_cell.length_a   1.000
_cell.length_b   1.000
_cell.length_c   1.000
_cell.angle_alpha   90.00
_cell.angle_beta   90.00
_cell.angle_gamma   90.00
#
_symmetry.space_group_name_H-M   'P 1'
#
loop_
_entity.id
_entity.type
_entity.pdbx_description
1 polymer ?
#
loop_
_entity_poly.entity_id
_entity_poly.type
_entity_poly.pdbx_seq_one_letter_code
_entity_poly.pdbx_strand_id
1 'polypeptide(L)'
;SLVRQGSISLTGNARMHERPIGPLVDALQSNGVHIDYQGKPACLPLRVEGTGMGLRGGRIELAANVSSQYVSSILLCAPYAQAPVELALVGGKVISQPYIDMTVAIMRAFGVHVERVGEYVYRIPQQTYTAPPTYEVESDASSATYPLAFAALTGTTVTVPHLGRTSLQGDAAFACQVLAPMGCAVE
;
A
#
# COMPACT_ATOMS: atom_id res chain seq x y z
N SER A 1 2.61 12.25 -7.54
CA SER A 1 1.27 12.74 -7.93
C SER A 1 0.86 14.04 -7.22
N LEU A 2 1.46 14.35 -6.06
CA LEU A 2 1.20 15.57 -5.28
C LEU A 2 2.23 16.68 -5.52
N VAL A 3 3.16 16.50 -6.46
CA VAL A 3 4.11 17.53 -6.85
C VAL A 3 3.35 18.68 -7.49
N ARG A 4 3.40 19.86 -6.88
CA ARG A 4 2.68 21.04 -7.41
C ARG A 4 3.54 21.87 -8.36
N GLN A 5 4.83 22.02 -8.08
CA GLN A 5 5.79 22.78 -8.90
C GLN A 5 7.10 22.03 -9.02
N GLY A 6 7.83 22.24 -10.12
CA GLY A 6 9.08 21.58 -10.40
C GLY A 6 8.89 20.11 -10.81
N SER A 7 9.91 19.31 -10.62
CA SER A 7 9.88 17.89 -10.94
C SER A 7 10.63 17.06 -9.90
N ILE A 8 10.22 15.79 -9.77
CA ILE A 8 10.89 14.82 -8.92
C ILE A 8 11.32 13.64 -9.80
N SER A 9 12.60 13.29 -9.75
CA SER A 9 13.11 12.06 -10.35
C SER A 9 13.11 10.94 -9.32
N LEU A 10 12.50 9.81 -9.65
CA LEU A 10 12.46 8.61 -8.83
C LEU A 10 13.37 7.57 -9.47
N THR A 11 14.31 7.05 -8.69
CA THR A 11 15.25 6.02 -9.12
C THR A 11 15.42 4.97 -8.02
N GLY A 12 16.26 3.99 -8.24
CA GLY A 12 16.54 2.93 -7.30
C GLY A 12 17.83 2.18 -7.70
N ASN A 13 18.06 1.04 -7.07
CA ASN A 13 19.14 0.14 -7.46
C ASN A 13 18.77 -0.62 -8.77
N ALA A 14 19.73 -1.40 -9.32
CA ALA A 14 19.54 -2.13 -10.57
C ALA A 14 18.28 -3.03 -10.56
N ARG A 15 17.99 -3.71 -9.45
CA ARG A 15 16.80 -4.55 -9.31
C ARG A 15 15.50 -3.74 -9.35
N MET A 16 15.47 -2.53 -8.79
CA MET A 16 14.30 -1.63 -8.87
C MET A 16 14.06 -1.13 -10.29
N HIS A 17 15.09 -0.98 -11.09
CA HIS A 17 14.98 -0.61 -12.51
C HIS A 17 14.42 -1.75 -13.39
N GLU A 18 14.36 -2.97 -12.89
CA GLU A 18 13.78 -4.12 -13.59
C GLU A 18 12.30 -4.35 -13.21
N ARG A 19 11.84 -3.81 -12.08
CA ARG A 19 10.49 -4.02 -11.59
C ARG A 19 9.48 -3.18 -12.36
N PRO A 20 8.39 -3.79 -12.88
CA PRO A 20 7.38 -3.07 -13.62
C PRO A 20 6.59 -2.13 -12.70
N ILE A 21 6.35 -0.89 -13.15
CA ILE A 21 5.52 0.12 -12.48
C ILE A 21 4.47 0.69 -13.44
N GLY A 22 4.42 0.19 -14.67
CA GLY A 22 3.54 0.67 -15.75
C GLY A 22 2.09 0.86 -15.32
N PRO A 23 1.40 -0.16 -14.76
CA PRO A 23 -0.01 -0.02 -14.41
C PRO A 23 -0.32 1.14 -13.46
N LEU A 24 0.58 1.44 -12.52
CA LEU A 24 0.43 2.60 -11.64
C LEU A 24 0.63 3.91 -12.42
N VAL A 25 1.64 3.97 -13.28
CA VAL A 25 1.93 5.16 -14.10
C VAL A 25 0.77 5.44 -15.03
N ASP A 26 0.23 4.44 -15.71
CA ASP A 26 -0.92 4.57 -16.62
C ASP A 26 -2.16 5.10 -15.89
N ALA A 27 -2.46 4.57 -14.70
CA ALA A 27 -3.57 5.03 -13.87
C ALA A 27 -3.37 6.50 -13.39
N LEU A 28 -2.16 6.89 -13.05
CA LEU A 28 -1.85 8.27 -12.66
C LEU A 28 -1.89 9.23 -13.84
N GLN A 29 -1.35 8.83 -14.99
CA GLN A 29 -1.37 9.64 -16.21
C GLN A 29 -2.81 9.85 -16.73
N SER A 30 -3.66 8.83 -16.69
CA SER A 30 -5.09 8.96 -17.03
C SER A 30 -5.81 9.96 -16.12
N ASN A 31 -5.33 10.15 -14.89
CA ASN A 31 -5.84 11.14 -13.93
C ASN A 31 -5.09 12.50 -13.96
N GLY A 32 -4.27 12.74 -14.98
CA GLY A 32 -3.66 14.03 -15.26
C GLY A 32 -2.29 14.27 -14.63
N VAL A 33 -1.64 13.24 -14.09
CA VAL A 33 -0.25 13.35 -13.61
C VAL A 33 0.70 13.20 -14.79
N HIS A 34 1.68 14.10 -14.93
CA HIS A 34 2.71 14.00 -15.95
C HIS A 34 3.88 13.17 -15.43
N ILE A 35 4.16 12.04 -16.07
CA ILE A 35 5.21 11.11 -15.70
C ILE A 35 5.95 10.66 -16.97
N ASP A 36 7.28 10.79 -16.98
CA ASP A 36 8.14 10.37 -18.06
C ASP A 36 9.10 9.27 -17.62
N TYR A 37 9.22 8.21 -18.40
CA TYR A 37 10.24 7.20 -18.18
C TYR A 37 11.60 7.73 -18.64
N GLN A 38 12.60 7.66 -17.75
CA GLN A 38 13.97 8.13 -18.02
C GLN A 38 14.89 6.99 -18.51
N GLY A 39 14.36 5.78 -18.62
CA GLY A 39 15.07 4.58 -19.04
C GLY A 39 14.14 3.58 -19.73
N LYS A 40 14.15 2.34 -19.28
CA LYS A 40 13.31 1.28 -19.83
C LYS A 40 11.82 1.62 -19.62
N PRO A 41 10.97 1.52 -20.67
CA PRO A 41 9.52 1.71 -20.52
C PRO A 41 8.92 0.84 -19.41
N ALA A 42 7.94 1.39 -18.73
CA ALA A 42 7.24 0.76 -17.60
C ALA A 42 8.11 0.40 -16.38
N CYS A 43 9.32 0.96 -16.28
CA CYS A 43 10.25 0.75 -15.16
C CYS A 43 10.84 2.08 -14.68
N LEU A 44 11.49 2.05 -13.50
CA LEU A 44 12.34 3.15 -13.05
C LEU A 44 13.61 3.25 -13.94
N PRO A 45 14.27 4.41 -14.03
CA PRO A 45 13.91 5.69 -13.42
C PRO A 45 12.76 6.37 -14.12
N LEU A 46 12.02 7.17 -13.37
CA LEU A 46 10.97 8.02 -13.94
C LEU A 46 11.02 9.43 -13.35
N ARG A 47 10.45 10.38 -14.07
CA ARG A 47 10.32 11.77 -13.67
C ARG A 47 8.85 12.14 -13.56
N VAL A 48 8.46 12.68 -12.42
CA VAL A 48 7.10 13.21 -12.17
C VAL A 48 7.17 14.72 -12.23
N GLU A 49 6.36 15.33 -13.09
CA GLU A 49 6.31 16.78 -13.22
C GLU A 49 5.14 17.37 -12.45
N GLY A 50 5.40 18.48 -11.77
CA GLY A 50 4.40 19.28 -11.08
C GLY A 50 3.68 20.19 -12.06
N THR A 51 2.41 19.88 -12.32
CA THR A 51 1.55 20.67 -13.21
C THR A 51 0.78 21.76 -12.48
N GLY A 52 1.01 21.95 -11.20
CA GLY A 52 0.22 22.82 -10.32
C GLY A 52 -1.08 22.18 -9.83
N MET A 53 -1.53 21.10 -10.44
CA MET A 53 -2.86 20.54 -10.22
C MET A 53 -2.89 19.20 -9.47
N GLY A 54 -1.85 18.38 -9.56
CA GLY A 54 -1.84 17.04 -8.94
C GLY A 54 -2.87 16.09 -9.54
N LEU A 55 -3.44 15.22 -8.72
CA LEU A 55 -4.53 14.34 -9.11
C LEU A 55 -5.81 15.14 -9.38
N ARG A 56 -6.47 14.88 -10.51
CA ARG A 56 -7.75 15.53 -10.85
C ARG A 56 -8.89 15.03 -9.97
N GLY A 57 -8.87 13.76 -9.59
CA GLY A 57 -10.00 13.10 -8.95
C GLY A 57 -10.92 12.39 -9.93
N GLY A 58 -12.15 12.10 -9.50
CA GLY A 58 -13.07 11.27 -10.27
C GLY A 58 -12.68 9.79 -10.25
N ARG A 59 -13.12 9.03 -11.24
CA ARG A 59 -12.90 7.58 -11.30
C ARG A 59 -11.48 7.27 -11.79
N ILE A 60 -10.78 6.45 -11.01
CA ILE A 60 -9.47 5.87 -11.34
C ILE A 60 -9.63 4.36 -11.37
N GLU A 61 -9.26 3.73 -12.46
CA GLU A 61 -9.28 2.27 -12.58
C GLU A 61 -7.87 1.72 -12.50
N LEU A 62 -7.72 0.64 -11.74
CA LEU A 62 -6.47 -0.09 -11.58
C LEU A 62 -6.78 -1.59 -11.68
N ALA A 63 -5.94 -2.34 -12.40
CA ALA A 63 -6.15 -3.78 -12.53
C ALA A 63 -6.04 -4.47 -11.16
N ALA A 64 -7.02 -5.32 -10.83
CA ALA A 64 -7.11 -5.98 -9.52
C ALA A 64 -5.94 -6.94 -9.22
N ASN A 65 -5.30 -7.46 -10.25
CA ASN A 65 -4.19 -8.41 -10.16
C ASN A 65 -2.80 -7.75 -10.05
N VAL A 66 -2.74 -6.43 -9.93
CA VAL A 66 -1.48 -5.71 -9.69
C VAL A 66 -1.14 -5.67 -8.19
N SER A 67 0.06 -5.19 -7.90
CA SER A 67 0.53 -5.03 -6.52
C SER A 67 -0.40 -4.15 -5.68
N SER A 68 -0.75 -4.60 -4.48
CA SER A 68 -1.49 -3.79 -3.48
C SER A 68 -0.79 -2.49 -3.13
N GLN A 69 0.53 -2.40 -3.33
CA GLN A 69 1.31 -1.16 -3.14
C GLN A 69 0.88 -0.06 -4.11
N TYR A 70 0.44 -0.41 -5.33
CA TYR A 70 -0.09 0.58 -6.29
C TYR A 70 -1.44 1.12 -5.82
N VAL A 71 -2.28 0.26 -5.27
CA VAL A 71 -3.55 0.65 -4.65
C VAL A 71 -3.30 1.60 -3.50
N SER A 72 -2.40 1.23 -2.57
CA SER A 72 -2.02 2.05 -1.41
C SER A 72 -1.49 3.42 -1.82
N SER A 73 -0.66 3.50 -2.87
CA SER A 73 -0.10 4.78 -3.31
C SER A 73 -1.17 5.74 -3.85
N ILE A 74 -2.20 5.24 -4.52
CA ILE A 74 -3.33 6.05 -4.97
C ILE A 74 -4.21 6.45 -3.78
N LEU A 75 -4.57 5.50 -2.89
CA LEU A 75 -5.37 5.77 -1.69
C LEU A 75 -4.76 6.89 -0.84
N LEU A 76 -3.47 6.79 -0.53
CA LEU A 76 -2.76 7.75 0.31
C LEU A 76 -2.71 9.17 -0.29
N CYS A 77 -2.70 9.30 -1.62
CA CYS A 77 -2.68 10.59 -2.30
C CYS A 77 -4.07 11.15 -2.60
N ALA A 78 -5.08 10.29 -2.70
CA ALA A 78 -6.43 10.66 -3.12
C ALA A 78 -7.10 11.77 -2.31
N PRO A 79 -6.89 11.89 -0.97
CA PRO A 79 -7.49 12.97 -0.19
C PRO A 79 -7.11 14.37 -0.67
N TYR A 80 -5.96 14.50 -1.32
CA TYR A 80 -5.44 15.78 -1.84
C TYR A 80 -5.74 16.02 -3.32
N ALA A 81 -6.57 15.18 -3.95
CA ALA A 81 -7.02 15.38 -5.32
C ALA A 81 -7.93 16.62 -5.43
N GLN A 82 -8.11 17.15 -6.64
CA GLN A 82 -8.96 18.33 -6.89
C GLN A 82 -10.45 18.04 -6.73
N ALA A 83 -10.86 16.78 -6.86
CA ALA A 83 -12.22 16.31 -6.62
C ALA A 83 -12.15 14.95 -5.91
N PRO A 84 -13.26 14.48 -5.30
CA PRO A 84 -13.31 13.15 -4.70
C PRO A 84 -12.85 12.07 -5.69
N VAL A 85 -12.11 11.08 -5.19
CA VAL A 85 -11.61 9.96 -5.99
C VAL A 85 -12.51 8.74 -5.77
N GLU A 86 -12.86 8.07 -6.85
CA GLU A 86 -13.43 6.73 -6.84
C GLU A 86 -12.39 5.77 -7.45
N LEU A 87 -11.72 5.01 -6.59
CA LEU A 87 -10.75 4.01 -7.03
C LEU A 87 -11.45 2.66 -7.22
N ALA A 88 -11.48 2.17 -8.44
CA ALA A 88 -12.06 0.88 -8.81
C ALA A 88 -10.97 -0.12 -9.19
N LEU A 89 -10.94 -1.27 -8.50
CA LEU A 89 -10.06 -2.37 -8.87
C LEU A 89 -10.82 -3.28 -9.83
N VAL A 90 -10.33 -3.37 -11.07
CA VAL A 90 -11.03 -4.02 -12.18
C VAL A 90 -10.29 -5.25 -12.72
N GLY A 91 -10.99 -6.14 -13.41
CA GLY A 91 -10.39 -7.22 -14.20
C GLY A 91 -9.96 -8.47 -13.42
N GLY A 92 -10.53 -8.74 -12.24
CA GLY A 92 -10.30 -9.99 -11.54
C GLY A 92 -10.28 -9.93 -10.03
N LYS A 93 -9.70 -10.94 -9.40
CA LYS A 93 -9.58 -11.02 -7.93
C LYS A 93 -8.46 -10.13 -7.43
N VAL A 94 -8.75 -9.35 -6.41
CA VAL A 94 -7.75 -8.51 -5.73
C VAL A 94 -6.72 -9.37 -5.02
N ILE A 95 -5.47 -9.07 -5.28
CA ILE A 95 -4.33 -9.71 -4.63
C ILE A 95 -3.98 -8.90 -3.37
N SER A 96 -3.72 -9.62 -2.27
CA SER A 96 -3.25 -9.00 -1.02
C SER A 96 -4.20 -7.95 -0.42
N GLN A 97 -5.50 -8.26 -0.37
CA GLN A 97 -6.52 -7.43 0.25
C GLN A 97 -6.14 -6.95 1.68
N PRO A 98 -5.50 -7.75 2.56
CA PRO A 98 -5.09 -7.29 3.89
C PRO A 98 -4.20 -6.04 3.88
N TYR A 99 -3.33 -5.87 2.88
CA TYR A 99 -2.50 -4.66 2.78
C TYR A 99 -3.30 -3.42 2.37
N ILE A 100 -4.36 -3.59 1.59
CA ILE A 100 -5.28 -2.49 1.28
C ILE A 100 -6.06 -2.11 2.53
N ASP A 101 -6.58 -3.09 3.26
CA ASP A 101 -7.33 -2.88 4.49
C ASP A 101 -6.45 -2.20 5.57
N MET A 102 -5.20 -2.62 5.70
CA MET A 102 -4.21 -1.98 6.56
C MET A 102 -3.97 -0.51 6.15
N THR A 103 -3.84 -0.24 4.86
CA THR A 103 -3.69 1.14 4.34
C THR A 103 -4.88 2.00 4.73
N VAL A 104 -6.10 1.51 4.52
CA VAL A 104 -7.34 2.22 4.89
C VAL A 104 -7.43 2.45 6.41
N ALA A 105 -7.00 1.47 7.22
CA ALA A 105 -6.99 1.61 8.67
C ALA A 105 -5.98 2.67 9.14
N ILE A 106 -4.79 2.71 8.55
CA ILE A 106 -3.78 3.75 8.82
C ILE A 106 -4.31 5.12 8.40
N MET A 107 -4.90 5.25 7.22
CA MET A 107 -5.52 6.51 6.78
C MET A 107 -6.56 7.01 7.78
N ARG A 108 -7.38 6.09 8.32
CA ARG A 108 -8.39 6.41 9.36
C ARG A 108 -7.73 6.87 10.66
N ALA A 109 -6.65 6.23 11.10
CA ALA A 109 -5.90 6.65 12.30
C ALA A 109 -5.32 8.07 12.16
N PHE A 110 -5.07 8.50 10.92
CA PHE A 110 -4.65 9.86 10.58
C PHE A 110 -5.81 10.76 10.14
N GLY A 111 -7.04 10.45 10.51
CA GLY A 111 -8.22 11.31 10.34
C GLY A 111 -8.85 11.29 8.95
N VAL A 112 -8.41 10.42 8.04
CA VAL A 112 -8.96 10.32 6.69
C VAL A 112 -9.89 9.12 6.58
N HIS A 113 -11.12 9.37 6.11
CA HIS A 113 -12.12 8.33 5.90
C HIS A 113 -12.14 7.88 4.44
N VAL A 114 -12.09 6.57 4.25
CA VAL A 114 -12.26 5.89 2.97
C VAL A 114 -13.53 5.05 3.06
N GLU A 115 -14.43 5.24 2.13
CA GLU A 115 -15.68 4.50 2.04
C GLU A 115 -15.53 3.35 1.02
N ARG A 116 -15.88 2.13 1.41
CA ARG A 116 -15.98 0.99 0.50
C ARG A 116 -17.41 0.92 -0.04
N VAL A 117 -17.61 1.35 -1.28
CA VAL A 117 -18.94 1.44 -1.92
C VAL A 117 -19.28 0.22 -2.76
N GLY A 118 -18.37 -0.75 -2.88
CA GLY A 118 -18.56 -2.01 -3.59
C GLY A 118 -17.51 -3.03 -3.16
N GLU A 119 -17.51 -4.20 -3.78
CA GLU A 119 -16.55 -5.26 -3.42
C GLU A 119 -15.10 -4.78 -3.57
N TYR A 120 -14.82 -4.06 -4.66
CA TYR A 120 -13.49 -3.56 -5.00
C TYR A 120 -13.50 -2.09 -5.42
N VAL A 121 -14.41 -1.29 -4.84
CA VAL A 121 -14.54 0.13 -5.14
C VAL A 121 -14.43 0.95 -3.85
N TYR A 122 -13.52 1.89 -3.85
CA TYR A 122 -13.22 2.78 -2.73
C TYR A 122 -13.51 4.22 -3.12
N ARG A 123 -14.29 4.92 -2.30
CA ARG A 123 -14.55 6.36 -2.45
C ARG A 123 -13.78 7.13 -1.41
N ILE A 124 -13.00 8.09 -1.86
CA ILE A 124 -12.14 8.92 -1.04
C ILE A 124 -12.52 10.38 -1.27
N PRO A 125 -13.26 11.01 -0.32
CA PRO A 125 -13.54 12.45 -0.38
C PRO A 125 -12.27 13.26 -0.19
N GLN A 126 -12.33 14.54 -0.57
CA GLN A 126 -11.26 15.50 -0.28
C GLN A 126 -11.17 15.70 1.24
N GLN A 127 -10.00 15.46 1.79
CA GLN A 127 -9.72 15.54 3.22
C GLN A 127 -8.26 15.97 3.45
N THR A 128 -7.96 16.34 4.68
CA THR A 128 -6.59 16.62 5.12
C THR A 128 -6.24 15.66 6.23
N TYR A 129 -5.05 15.05 6.15
CA TYR A 129 -4.55 14.21 7.22
C TYR A 129 -4.32 15.01 8.49
N THR A 130 -4.73 14.44 9.62
CA THR A 130 -4.47 14.96 10.96
C THR A 130 -3.66 13.94 11.72
N ALA A 131 -2.44 14.29 12.08
CA ALA A 131 -1.56 13.39 12.82
C ALA A 131 -2.12 13.16 14.23
N PRO A 132 -2.22 11.91 14.70
CA PRO A 132 -2.47 11.62 16.11
C PRO A 132 -1.28 12.09 16.97
N PRO A 133 -1.49 12.34 18.27
CA PRO A 133 -0.38 12.71 19.17
C PRO A 133 0.75 11.69 19.19
N THR A 134 0.40 10.42 19.10
CA THR A 134 1.34 9.30 19.02
C THR A 134 0.79 8.25 18.07
N TYR A 135 1.67 7.57 17.36
CA TYR A 135 1.34 6.41 16.55
C TYR A 135 2.41 5.33 16.78
N GLU A 136 1.99 4.17 17.27
CA GLU A 136 2.88 3.05 17.47
C GLU A 136 2.96 2.21 16.18
N VAL A 137 4.16 2.05 15.67
CA VAL A 137 4.42 1.23 14.47
C VAL A 137 4.64 -0.20 14.92
N GLU A 138 3.84 -1.12 14.39
CA GLU A 138 3.99 -2.55 14.65
C GLU A 138 5.30 -3.11 14.08
N SER A 139 5.78 -4.20 14.66
CA SER A 139 6.86 -4.99 14.05
C SER A 139 6.39 -5.62 12.73
N ASP A 140 7.32 -5.79 11.79
CA ASP A 140 7.04 -6.40 10.49
C ASP A 140 6.72 -7.90 10.65
N ALA A 141 5.47 -8.26 10.42
CA ALA A 141 4.98 -9.63 10.55
C ALA A 141 5.65 -10.58 9.54
N SER A 142 5.94 -10.11 8.33
CA SER A 142 6.62 -10.92 7.33
C SER A 142 8.04 -11.27 7.77
N SER A 143 8.77 -10.30 8.31
CA SER A 143 10.10 -10.54 8.91
C SER A 143 10.03 -11.42 10.15
N ALA A 144 8.97 -11.32 10.94
CA ALA A 144 8.76 -12.13 12.14
C ALA A 144 8.60 -13.63 11.85
N THR A 145 8.14 -14.00 10.67
CA THR A 145 7.97 -15.42 10.29
C THR A 145 9.29 -16.20 10.34
N TYR A 146 10.43 -15.57 10.06
CA TYR A 146 11.73 -16.26 10.09
C TYR A 146 12.15 -16.71 11.50
N PRO A 147 12.23 -15.82 12.52
CA PRO A 147 12.57 -16.25 13.88
C PRO A 147 11.49 -17.17 14.48
N LEU A 148 10.22 -17.00 14.16
CA LEU A 148 9.15 -17.91 14.59
C LEU A 148 9.34 -19.30 14.02
N ALA A 149 9.61 -19.43 12.71
CA ALA A 149 9.91 -20.72 12.08
C ALA A 149 11.19 -21.35 12.65
N PHE A 150 12.23 -20.55 12.92
CA PHE A 150 13.46 -21.02 13.54
C PHE A 150 13.18 -21.62 14.93
N ALA A 151 12.40 -20.94 15.78
CA ALA A 151 12.03 -21.44 17.10
C ALA A 151 11.26 -22.77 17.01
N ALA A 152 10.30 -22.87 16.08
CA ALA A 152 9.54 -24.08 15.85
C ALA A 152 10.43 -25.28 15.42
N LEU A 153 11.42 -25.04 14.58
CA LEU A 153 12.35 -26.08 14.09
C LEU A 153 13.35 -26.53 15.14
N THR A 154 13.76 -25.62 16.03
CA THR A 154 14.81 -25.90 17.04
C THR A 154 14.27 -26.23 18.43
N GLY A 155 12.95 -26.15 18.63
CA GLY A 155 12.33 -26.35 19.94
C GLY A 155 12.68 -25.25 20.96
N THR A 156 13.00 -24.05 20.48
CA THR A 156 13.33 -22.89 21.32
C THR A 156 12.15 -21.92 21.41
N THR A 157 12.27 -20.91 22.28
CA THR A 157 11.27 -19.86 22.44
C THR A 157 11.78 -18.55 21.84
N VAL A 158 10.92 -17.85 21.13
CA VAL A 158 11.18 -16.49 20.62
C VAL A 158 10.01 -15.58 20.95
N THR A 159 10.30 -14.35 21.32
CA THR A 159 9.30 -13.29 21.52
C THR A 159 9.50 -12.20 20.45
N VAL A 160 8.43 -11.85 19.75
CA VAL A 160 8.41 -10.72 18.82
C VAL A 160 7.60 -9.59 19.46
N PRO A 161 8.26 -8.51 19.91
CA PRO A 161 7.55 -7.39 20.52
C PRO A 161 6.72 -6.62 19.50
N HIS A 162 5.73 -5.86 19.94
CA HIS A 162 4.90 -4.98 19.13
C HIS A 162 4.23 -5.66 17.91
N LEU A 163 3.92 -6.96 18.04
CA LEU A 163 3.18 -7.72 17.05
C LEU A 163 2.15 -8.59 17.78
N GLY A 164 0.89 -8.23 17.68
CA GLY A 164 -0.19 -8.92 18.37
C GLY A 164 -1.22 -9.55 17.42
N ARG A 165 -2.16 -10.29 18.02
CA ARG A 165 -3.25 -10.97 17.29
C ARG A 165 -4.21 -9.99 16.58
N THR A 166 -4.22 -8.72 16.99
CA THR A 166 -5.06 -7.66 16.40
C THR A 166 -4.39 -6.96 15.22
N SER A 167 -3.16 -7.33 14.87
CA SER A 167 -2.47 -6.78 13.72
C SER A 167 -3.24 -7.04 12.43
N LEU A 168 -3.31 -6.02 11.59
CA LEU A 168 -3.90 -6.11 10.24
C LEU A 168 -2.92 -6.64 9.19
N GLN A 169 -1.68 -6.90 9.57
CA GLN A 169 -0.70 -7.53 8.69
C GLN A 169 -1.10 -8.99 8.47
N GLY A 170 -1.21 -9.42 7.21
CA GLY A 170 -1.67 -10.78 6.87
C GLY A 170 -0.82 -11.89 7.52
N ASP A 171 0.50 -11.68 7.59
CA ASP A 171 1.44 -12.65 8.14
C ASP A 171 1.44 -12.72 9.67
N ALA A 172 0.79 -11.79 10.37
CA ALA A 172 0.63 -11.85 11.83
C ALA A 172 -0.12 -13.12 12.29
N ALA A 173 -0.97 -13.66 11.41
CA ALA A 173 -1.70 -14.90 11.67
C ALA A 173 -0.83 -16.18 11.60
N PHE A 174 0.41 -16.09 11.10
CA PHE A 174 1.31 -17.25 10.90
C PHE A 174 1.50 -18.07 12.16
N ALA A 175 1.76 -17.45 13.30
CA ALA A 175 1.94 -18.16 14.56
C ALA A 175 0.68 -18.94 14.96
N CYS A 176 -0.49 -18.30 14.93
CA CYS A 176 -1.74 -18.90 15.39
C CYS A 176 -2.36 -19.86 14.37
N GLN A 177 -2.24 -19.58 13.08
CA GLN A 177 -2.91 -20.36 12.04
C GLN A 177 -2.03 -21.47 11.45
N VAL A 178 -0.71 -21.35 11.56
CA VAL A 178 0.22 -22.35 11.01
C VAL A 178 0.97 -23.06 12.12
N LEU A 179 1.70 -22.35 12.98
CA LEU A 179 2.56 -22.99 13.97
C LEU A 179 1.80 -23.64 15.13
N ALA A 180 0.72 -23.03 15.61
CA ALA A 180 -0.08 -23.61 16.69
C ALA A 180 -0.72 -24.95 16.28
N PRO A 181 -1.37 -25.12 15.11
CA PRO A 181 -1.84 -26.43 14.63
C PRO A 181 -0.73 -27.45 14.42
N MET A 182 0.51 -27.02 14.19
CA MET A 182 1.69 -27.90 14.10
C MET A 182 2.22 -28.34 15.47
N GLY A 183 1.60 -27.90 16.56
CA GLY A 183 1.96 -28.28 17.94
C GLY A 183 2.85 -27.29 18.68
N CYS A 184 3.09 -26.10 18.14
CA CYS A 184 3.82 -25.06 18.86
C CYS A 184 2.91 -24.36 19.87
N ALA A 185 3.44 -24.06 21.06
CA ALA A 185 2.77 -23.18 22.01
C ALA A 185 2.88 -21.71 21.51
N VAL A 186 1.75 -21.02 21.42
CA VAL A 186 1.67 -19.61 20.98
C VAL A 186 0.87 -18.81 21.97
N GLU A 187 1.45 -17.75 22.50
CA GLU A 187 0.85 -16.83 23.48
C GLU A 187 0.57 -15.44 22.85
#